data_4c802da587d14950275d0cd123bf550e
#
_entry.id   4c802da587d14950275d0cd123bf550e
#
_cell.length_a   1.000
_cell.length_b   1.000
_cell.length_c   1.000
_cell.angle_alpha   90.00
_cell.angle_beta   90.00
_cell.angle_gamma   90.00
#
_symmetry.space_group_name_H-M   'P 1'
#
loop_
_entity.id
_entity.type
_entity.pdbx_description
1 polymer ?
#
loop_
_entity_poly.entity_id
_entity_poly.type
_entity_poly.pdbx_seq_one_letter_code
_entity_poly.pdbx_strand_id
1 'polypeptide(L)'
;MQITSETFEDLRKDFPVLNRRVRDDKKLVYLDNAATTQKPNQVIDAISDYYQNHNSNIHRAVHALAEESTEAFEETRDKVAKFLNVEDSREIVFVRGTTEGIN
;
A
#
# COMPACT_ATOMS: atom_id res chain seq x y z
N MET A 1 15.78 10.99 8.11
CA MET A 1 16.26 9.70 8.64
C MET A 1 17.52 9.30 7.88
N GLN A 2 18.58 9.02 8.57
CA GLN A 2 19.80 8.54 7.96
C GLN A 2 19.71 7.00 7.82
N ILE A 3 19.78 6.48 6.61
CA ILE A 3 19.72 5.03 6.39
C ILE A 3 21.11 4.44 6.65
N THR A 4 21.24 3.68 7.73
CA THR A 4 22.42 2.88 8.06
C THR A 4 22.25 1.44 7.62
N SER A 5 23.29 0.62 7.62
CA SER A 5 23.21 -0.82 7.32
C SER A 5 22.22 -1.53 8.26
N GLU A 6 22.21 -1.17 9.53
CA GLU A 6 21.29 -1.73 10.53
C GLU A 6 19.83 -1.35 10.23
N THR A 7 19.58 -0.07 9.94
CA THR A 7 18.24 0.40 9.54
C THR A 7 17.74 -0.29 8.27
N PHE A 8 18.63 -0.56 7.31
CA PHE A 8 18.27 -1.26 6.08
C PHE A 8 17.85 -2.72 6.33
N GLU A 9 18.59 -3.44 7.17
CA GLU A 9 18.26 -4.82 7.53
C GLU A 9 16.94 -4.90 8.33
N ASP A 10 16.64 -3.91 9.15
CA ASP A 10 15.36 -3.82 9.87
C ASP A 10 14.19 -3.55 8.92
N LEU A 11 14.33 -2.60 8.01
CA LEU A 11 13.32 -2.33 6.97
C LEU A 11 13.08 -3.56 6.08
N ARG A 12 14.13 -4.34 5.78
CA ARG A 12 14.02 -5.56 5.01
C ARG A 12 13.12 -6.62 5.67
N LYS A 13 13.08 -6.67 6.98
CA LYS A 13 12.24 -7.62 7.74
C LYS A 13 10.75 -7.39 7.52
N ASP A 14 10.34 -6.18 7.19
CA ASP A 14 8.94 -5.84 6.90
C ASP A 14 8.43 -6.52 5.62
N PHE A 15 9.31 -6.97 4.75
CA PHE A 15 8.96 -7.60 3.47
C PHE A 15 9.10 -9.13 3.57
N PRO A 16 8.00 -9.87 3.82
CA PRO A 16 8.09 -11.30 4.13
C PRO A 16 8.71 -12.14 3.02
N VAL A 17 8.49 -11.78 1.74
CA VAL A 17 9.07 -12.50 0.60
C VAL A 17 10.60 -12.44 0.60
N LEU A 18 11.19 -11.36 1.10
CA LEU A 18 12.65 -11.19 1.14
C LEU A 18 13.33 -12.08 2.18
N ASN A 19 12.55 -12.67 3.10
CA ASN A 19 13.05 -13.57 4.12
C ASN A 19 13.16 -15.04 3.64
N ARG A 20 12.56 -15.35 2.48
CA ARG A 20 12.62 -16.72 1.95
C ARG A 20 13.99 -17.02 1.34
N ARG A 21 14.32 -18.31 1.35
CA ARG A 21 15.45 -18.87 0.62
C ARG A 21 15.02 -19.33 -0.77
N VAL A 22 15.93 -19.24 -1.70
CA VAL A 22 15.75 -19.67 -3.09
C VAL A 22 16.74 -20.80 -3.42
N ARG A 23 16.92 -21.10 -4.70
CA ARG A 23 17.76 -22.19 -5.18
C ARG A 23 19.08 -22.31 -4.40
N ASP A 24 19.44 -23.53 -4.04
CA ASP A 24 20.66 -23.84 -3.28
C ASP A 24 20.72 -23.17 -1.90
N ASP A 25 19.56 -22.96 -1.28
CA ASP A 25 19.43 -22.33 0.04
C ASP A 25 20.05 -20.92 0.12
N LYS A 26 20.08 -20.19 -0.98
CA LYS A 26 20.60 -18.82 -1.02
C LYS A 26 19.56 -17.81 -0.59
N LYS A 27 20.02 -16.70 0.03
CA LYS A 27 19.19 -15.55 0.36
C LYS A 27 18.63 -14.92 -0.94
N LEU A 28 17.32 -14.62 -0.96
CA LEU A 28 16.69 -13.93 -2.08
C LEU A 28 17.27 -12.53 -2.24
N VAL A 29 17.72 -12.21 -3.45
CA VAL A 29 17.98 -10.84 -3.91
C VAL A 29 16.94 -10.51 -4.98
N TYR A 30 16.12 -9.50 -4.73
CA TYR A 30 15.05 -9.08 -5.63
C TYR A 30 15.33 -7.71 -6.22
N LEU A 31 15.48 -7.63 -7.54
CA LEU A 31 15.84 -6.41 -8.28
C LEU A 31 14.80 -6.02 -9.34
N ASP A 32 13.61 -6.60 -9.30
CA ASP A 32 12.56 -6.43 -10.31
C ASP A 32 11.35 -5.62 -9.80
N ASN A 33 11.58 -4.68 -8.89
CA ASN A 33 10.52 -3.81 -8.34
C ASN A 33 9.85 -2.92 -9.41
N ALA A 34 10.53 -2.65 -10.53
CA ALA A 34 9.96 -1.90 -11.64
C ALA A 34 8.80 -2.65 -12.31
N ALA A 35 8.87 -3.98 -12.38
CA ALA A 35 7.78 -4.82 -12.89
C ALA A 35 6.69 -5.00 -11.84
N THR A 36 7.06 -5.34 -10.62
CA THR A 36 6.15 -5.42 -9.48
C THR A 36 6.90 -5.19 -8.17
N THR A 37 6.42 -4.27 -7.36
CA THR A 37 7.00 -3.96 -6.06
C THR A 37 6.59 -5.00 -5.03
N GLN A 38 7.53 -5.49 -4.23
CA GLN A 38 7.23 -6.35 -3.10
C GLN A 38 6.43 -5.59 -2.03
N LYS A 39 5.55 -6.31 -1.33
CA LYS A 39 4.63 -5.71 -0.36
C LYS A 39 5.14 -5.93 1.05
N PRO A 40 5.19 -4.87 1.87
CA PRO A 40 5.48 -5.00 3.29
C PRO A 40 4.29 -5.57 4.06
N ASN A 41 4.55 -6.12 5.24
CA ASN A 41 3.52 -6.66 6.12
C ASN A 41 2.37 -5.68 6.35
N GLN A 42 2.66 -4.40 6.53
CA GLN A 42 1.65 -3.36 6.75
C GLN A 42 0.60 -3.30 5.63
N VAL A 43 1.02 -3.48 4.38
CA VAL A 43 0.12 -3.52 3.22
C VAL A 43 -0.67 -4.83 3.16
N ILE A 44 0.00 -5.96 3.40
CA ILE A 44 -0.63 -7.29 3.40
C ILE A 44 -1.70 -7.36 4.48
N ASP A 45 -1.37 -6.92 5.69
CA ASP A 45 -2.27 -6.95 6.84
C ASP A 45 -3.46 -6.00 6.64
N ALA A 46 -3.24 -4.81 6.09
CA ALA A 46 -4.32 -3.87 5.79
C ALA A 46 -5.34 -4.43 4.78
N ILE A 47 -4.87 -5.12 3.74
CA ILE A 47 -5.74 -5.78 2.75
C ILE A 47 -6.50 -6.93 3.40
N SER A 48 -5.82 -7.74 4.19
CA SER A 48 -6.43 -8.88 4.90
C SER A 48 -7.48 -8.41 5.89
N ASP A 49 -7.18 -7.40 6.68
CA ASP A 49 -8.09 -6.80 7.65
C ASP A 49 -9.33 -6.21 6.96
N TYR A 50 -9.13 -5.50 5.85
CA TYR A 50 -10.23 -4.95 5.08
C TYR A 50 -11.21 -6.04 4.63
N TYR A 51 -10.72 -7.12 4.04
CA TYR A 51 -11.58 -8.22 3.59
C TYR A 51 -12.25 -8.99 4.72
N GLN A 52 -11.58 -9.12 5.85
CA GLN A 52 -12.11 -9.84 7.01
C GLN A 52 -13.17 -9.03 7.78
N ASN A 53 -13.01 -7.72 7.89
CA ASN A 53 -13.73 -6.91 8.86
C ASN A 53 -14.53 -5.73 8.25
N HIS A 54 -14.14 -5.20 7.08
CA HIS A 54 -14.64 -3.91 6.58
C HIS A 54 -15.19 -3.94 5.16
N ASN A 55 -15.08 -5.06 4.44
CA ASN A 55 -15.40 -5.14 3.02
C ASN A 55 -16.80 -4.64 2.69
N SER A 56 -16.90 -3.49 2.04
CA SER A 56 -18.16 -2.85 1.64
C SER A 56 -17.96 -1.87 0.48
N ASN A 57 -19.06 -1.45 -0.14
CA ASN A 57 -19.06 -0.37 -1.12
C ASN A 57 -18.80 0.98 -0.44
N ILE A 58 -18.04 1.82 -1.13
CA ILE A 58 -17.86 3.22 -0.74
C ILE A 58 -18.95 4.09 -1.39
N HIS A 59 -19.37 5.18 -0.71
CA HIS A 59 -20.28 6.23 -1.20
C HIS A 59 -21.69 5.78 -1.62
N ARG A 60 -22.08 4.50 -1.47
CA ARG A 60 -23.34 3.99 -2.05
C ARG A 60 -24.30 3.35 -1.05
N ALA A 61 -23.95 3.26 0.21
CA ALA A 61 -24.81 2.65 1.22
C ALA A 61 -24.74 3.41 2.53
N VAL A 62 -25.86 3.41 3.25
CA VAL A 62 -25.99 4.04 4.57
C VAL A 62 -26.02 2.93 5.61
N HIS A 63 -24.87 2.33 5.87
CA HIS A 63 -24.67 1.38 6.95
C HIS A 63 -23.22 1.43 7.42
N ALA A 64 -22.95 0.96 8.64
CA ALA A 64 -21.66 1.12 9.33
C ALA A 64 -20.45 0.73 8.47
N LEU A 65 -20.47 -0.42 7.82
CA LEU A 65 -19.32 -0.87 6.99
C LEU A 65 -19.07 0.05 5.80
N ALA A 66 -20.12 0.60 5.18
CA ALA A 66 -19.96 1.53 4.06
C ALA A 66 -19.41 2.88 4.52
N GLU A 67 -19.82 3.34 5.70
CA GLU A 67 -19.29 4.56 6.32
C GLU A 67 -17.81 4.40 6.64
N GLU A 68 -17.44 3.33 7.33
CA GLU A 68 -16.02 3.00 7.64
C GLU A 68 -15.15 2.88 6.38
N SER A 69 -15.65 2.20 5.35
CA SER A 69 -14.93 2.04 4.09
C SER A 69 -14.77 3.37 3.35
N THR A 70 -15.78 4.23 3.38
CA THR A 70 -15.74 5.56 2.79
C THR A 70 -14.76 6.47 3.52
N GLU A 71 -14.78 6.45 4.84
CA GLU A 71 -13.86 7.22 5.68
C GLU A 71 -12.40 6.81 5.40
N ALA A 72 -12.11 5.50 5.40
CA ALA A 72 -10.77 4.99 5.11
C ALA A 72 -10.28 5.36 3.69
N PHE A 73 -11.20 5.37 2.70
CA PHE A 73 -10.90 5.77 1.33
C PHE A 73 -10.54 7.26 1.24
N GLU A 74 -11.33 8.14 1.87
CA GLU A 74 -11.09 9.58 1.87
C GLU A 74 -9.84 9.94 2.69
N GLU A 75 -9.61 9.31 3.84
CA GLU A 75 -8.36 9.47 4.58
C GLU A 75 -7.12 9.10 3.75
N THR A 76 -7.23 8.05 2.93
CA THR A 76 -6.13 7.66 2.03
C THR A 76 -5.86 8.75 1.01
N ARG A 77 -6.91 9.35 0.45
CA ARG A 77 -6.80 10.49 -0.47
C ARG A 77 -6.09 11.67 0.17
N ASP A 78 -6.46 12.02 1.39
CA ASP A 78 -5.85 13.12 2.16
C ASP A 78 -4.37 12.84 2.48
N LYS A 79 -4.04 11.59 2.85
CA LYS A 79 -2.66 11.16 3.09
C LYS A 79 -1.79 11.28 1.84
N VAL A 80 -2.32 10.88 0.68
CA VAL A 80 -1.61 11.02 -0.60
C VAL A 80 -1.43 12.48 -0.98
N ALA A 81 -2.46 13.31 -0.84
CA ALA A 81 -2.38 14.75 -1.08
C ALA A 81 -1.28 15.40 -0.24
N LYS A 82 -1.25 15.08 1.05
CA LYS A 82 -0.24 15.57 1.98
C LYS A 82 1.17 15.10 1.61
N PHE A 83 1.33 13.83 1.23
CA PHE A 83 2.62 13.28 0.79
C PHE A 83 3.15 13.97 -0.46
N LEU A 84 2.26 14.30 -1.41
CA LEU A 84 2.61 15.00 -2.64
C LEU A 84 2.66 16.53 -2.50
N ASN A 85 2.38 17.06 -1.30
CA ASN A 85 2.30 18.50 -1.03
C ASN A 85 1.25 19.21 -1.90
N VAL A 86 0.09 18.59 -2.07
CA VAL A 86 -1.07 19.12 -2.77
C VAL A 86 -2.02 19.73 -1.74
N GLU A 87 -2.53 20.92 -2.00
CA GLU A 87 -3.37 21.66 -1.05
C GLU A 87 -4.79 21.09 -0.96
N ASP A 88 -5.35 20.63 -2.08
CA ASP A 88 -6.72 20.12 -2.16
C ASP A 88 -6.73 18.63 -2.53
N SER A 89 -7.23 17.80 -1.62
CA SER A 89 -7.30 16.35 -1.85
C SER A 89 -8.18 15.97 -3.05
N ARG A 90 -9.05 16.87 -3.53
CA ARG A 90 -9.82 16.68 -4.77
C ARG A 90 -8.97 16.63 -6.04
N GLU A 91 -7.73 17.11 -5.96
CA GLU A 91 -6.75 16.97 -7.04
C GLU A 91 -6.17 15.54 -7.14
N ILE A 92 -6.41 14.70 -6.12
CA ILE A 92 -6.00 13.30 -6.12
C ILE A 92 -7.12 12.43 -6.68
N VAL A 93 -6.85 11.80 -7.80
CA VAL A 93 -7.77 10.88 -8.49
C VAL A 93 -7.14 9.50 -8.55
N PHE A 94 -7.80 8.52 -7.93
CA PHE A 94 -7.36 7.13 -8.02
C PHE A 94 -7.82 6.52 -9.34
N VAL A 95 -6.90 5.92 -10.07
CA VAL A 95 -7.11 5.30 -11.37
C VAL A 95 -6.59 3.86 -11.38
N ARG A 96 -7.05 3.05 -12.33
CA ARG A 96 -6.66 1.64 -12.46
C ARG A 96 -5.24 1.42 -12.96
N GLY A 97 -4.63 2.44 -13.52
CA GLY A 97 -3.27 2.39 -14.04
C GLY A 97 -2.89 3.64 -14.83
N THR A 98 -1.65 3.67 -15.30
CA THR A 98 -1.08 4.82 -16.02
C THR A 98 -1.87 5.18 -17.29
N THR A 99 -2.35 4.19 -18.03
CA THR A 99 -3.14 4.43 -19.25
C THR A 99 -4.40 5.26 -18.96
N GLU A 100 -5.15 4.90 -17.92
CA GLU A 100 -6.33 5.67 -17.50
C GLU A 100 -5.95 7.06 -16.98
N GLY A 101 -4.84 7.16 -16.25
CA GLY A 101 -4.35 8.43 -15.71
C GLY A 101 -3.90 9.43 -16.76
N ILE A 102 -3.39 8.96 -17.90
CA ILE A 102 -2.97 9.82 -19.02
C ILE A 102 -4.18 10.25 -19.88
N ASN A 103 -5.15 9.39 -20.04
CA ASN A 103 -6.37 9.66 -20.82
C ASN A 103 -7.36 10.55 -20.07
#